data_7685151ae0914aa05d6e4a9869009926
#
_entry.id   7685151ae0914aa05d6e4a9869009926
#
_cell.length_a   1.000
_cell.length_b   1.000
_cell.length_c   1.000
_cell.angle_alpha   90.00
_cell.angle_beta   90.00
_cell.angle_gamma   90.00
#
_symmetry.space_group_name_H-M   'P 1'
#
loop_
_entity.id
_entity.type
_entity.pdbx_description
1 polymer ?
#
loop_
_entity_poly.entity_id
_entity_poly.type
_entity_poly.pdbx_seq_one_letter_code
_entity_poly.pdbx_strand_id
1 'polypeptide(L)'
;MIVCPNCHHKELPGALFCSECGARLISLDYLTTQSIKKAKTDNLDDNTVETHQFFDTSTDNSEKSQTLLSDLALYLLEAKQTLQLGGRTEFALGRVAEGQPILPDVDLSPFDAYAQGVSRLHAAIKINKNRVVIMDLGSSNGTRVNGQKIVPHVDYPINHNDQIALGKLRIQIIIK
;
A
#
# COMPACT_ATOMS: atom_id res chain seq x y z
N MET A 1 -3.15 -28.61 -16.55
CA MET A 1 -4.11 -28.03 -15.58
C MET A 1 -3.54 -28.25 -14.19
N ILE A 2 -3.60 -27.22 -13.35
CA ILE A 2 -3.18 -27.27 -11.94
C ILE A 2 -4.45 -27.38 -11.10
N VAL A 3 -4.49 -28.35 -10.17
CA VAL A 3 -5.63 -28.51 -9.26
C VAL A 3 -5.30 -27.81 -7.94
N CYS A 4 -6.15 -26.91 -7.51
CA CYS A 4 -5.98 -26.22 -6.23
C CYS A 4 -6.02 -27.21 -5.06
N PRO A 5 -5.01 -27.24 -4.18
CA PRO A 5 -4.99 -28.16 -3.04
C PRO A 5 -6.04 -27.82 -1.98
N ASN A 6 -6.59 -26.61 -1.99
CA ASN A 6 -7.54 -26.15 -0.98
C ASN A 6 -9.01 -26.34 -1.40
N CYS A 7 -9.39 -26.00 -2.65
CA CYS A 7 -10.79 -26.07 -3.10
C CYS A 7 -11.00 -27.00 -4.31
N HIS A 8 -9.95 -27.65 -4.80
CA HIS A 8 -9.96 -28.61 -5.93
C HIS A 8 -10.39 -27.97 -7.27
N HIS A 9 -10.48 -26.64 -7.36
CA HIS A 9 -10.72 -25.93 -8.63
C HIS A 9 -9.56 -26.18 -9.60
N LYS A 10 -9.88 -26.30 -10.91
CA LYS A 10 -8.91 -26.56 -11.97
C LYS A 10 -8.48 -25.26 -12.61
N GLU A 11 -7.20 -24.94 -12.50
CA GLU A 11 -6.56 -23.73 -13.03
C GLU A 11 -5.74 -24.00 -14.29
N LEU A 12 -5.50 -22.94 -15.04
CA LEU A 12 -4.61 -23.01 -16.21
C LEU A 12 -3.15 -23.20 -15.76
N PRO A 13 -2.31 -23.87 -16.59
CA PRO A 13 -0.88 -23.99 -16.32
C PRO A 13 -0.25 -22.60 -16.18
N GLY A 14 0.49 -22.37 -15.09
CA GLY A 14 1.14 -21.08 -14.80
C GLY A 14 0.36 -20.16 -13.86
N ALA A 15 -0.85 -20.51 -13.42
CA ALA A 15 -1.56 -19.76 -12.39
C ALA A 15 -0.79 -19.80 -11.07
N LEU A 16 -0.51 -18.63 -10.50
CA LEU A 16 0.19 -18.45 -9.22
C LEU A 16 -0.75 -18.62 -8.03
N PHE A 17 -2.02 -18.29 -8.22
CA PHE A 17 -3.07 -18.34 -7.21
C PHE A 17 -4.35 -18.94 -7.81
N CYS A 18 -5.15 -19.57 -6.97
CA CYS A 18 -6.46 -20.06 -7.35
C CYS A 18 -7.45 -18.92 -7.50
N SER A 19 -8.17 -18.86 -8.63
CA SER A 19 -9.17 -17.85 -8.92
C SER A 19 -10.39 -17.92 -7.99
N GLU A 20 -10.72 -19.11 -7.48
CA GLU A 20 -11.90 -19.33 -6.64
C GLU A 20 -11.63 -19.03 -5.15
N CYS A 21 -10.52 -19.52 -4.59
CA CYS A 21 -10.28 -19.41 -3.15
C CYS A 21 -9.06 -18.58 -2.76
N GLY A 22 -8.29 -18.08 -3.76
CA GLY A 22 -7.08 -17.28 -3.53
C GLY A 22 -5.88 -18.09 -3.00
N ALA A 23 -5.99 -19.40 -2.85
CA ALA A 23 -4.89 -20.23 -2.38
C ALA A 23 -3.70 -20.19 -3.35
N ARG A 24 -2.49 -20.13 -2.80
CA ARG A 24 -1.25 -20.15 -3.58
C ARG A 24 -1.02 -21.52 -4.21
N LEU A 25 -0.74 -21.56 -5.52
CA LEU A 25 -0.58 -22.79 -6.30
C LEU A 25 0.87 -23.17 -6.57
N ILE A 26 1.82 -22.27 -6.29
CA ILE A 26 3.25 -22.49 -6.50
C ILE A 26 3.97 -22.51 -5.16
N SER A 27 4.74 -23.57 -4.91
CA SER A 27 5.71 -23.64 -3.81
C SER A 27 6.94 -22.77 -4.13
N LEU A 28 7.49 -22.11 -3.10
CA LEU A 28 8.64 -21.19 -3.21
C LEU A 28 9.94 -21.91 -3.65
N ASP A 29 9.97 -23.23 -3.63
CA ASP A 29 11.18 -24.01 -3.90
C ASP A 29 11.72 -23.89 -5.33
N TYR A 30 10.90 -23.38 -6.27
CA TYR A 30 11.30 -23.16 -7.67
C TYR A 30 11.78 -21.73 -7.98
N LEU A 31 11.79 -20.81 -6.98
CA LEU A 31 12.23 -19.44 -7.16
C LEU A 31 13.64 -19.16 -6.62
N THR A 32 14.53 -20.15 -6.64
CA THR A 32 15.96 -19.87 -6.44
C THR A 32 16.51 -19.18 -7.68
N THR A 33 16.56 -17.87 -7.64
CA THR A 33 17.36 -17.09 -8.58
C THR A 33 18.83 -17.46 -8.37
N GLN A 34 19.44 -18.13 -9.35
CA GLN A 34 20.87 -18.35 -9.35
C GLN A 34 21.57 -17.01 -9.46
N SER A 35 22.45 -16.73 -8.50
CA SER A 35 23.35 -15.55 -8.57
C SER A 35 24.12 -15.59 -9.86
N ILE A 36 23.95 -14.57 -10.70
CA ILE A 36 24.78 -14.35 -11.89
C ILE A 36 26.20 -14.07 -11.39
N LYS A 37 27.11 -15.03 -11.56
CA LYS A 37 28.54 -14.83 -11.31
C LYS A 37 29.02 -13.77 -12.30
N LYS A 38 29.46 -12.60 -11.79
CA LYS A 38 30.18 -11.59 -12.57
C LYS A 38 31.38 -12.27 -13.20
N ALA A 39 31.42 -12.26 -14.52
CA ALA A 39 32.63 -12.63 -15.27
C ALA A 39 33.72 -11.64 -14.91
N LYS A 40 34.89 -12.16 -14.49
CA LYS A 40 36.11 -11.40 -14.33
C LYS A 40 36.58 -10.98 -15.73
N THR A 41 36.70 -9.70 -15.98
CA THR A 41 37.56 -9.18 -17.03
C THR A 41 38.82 -8.69 -16.37
N ASP A 42 39.94 -9.34 -16.74
CA ASP A 42 41.27 -8.96 -16.30
C ASP A 42 41.76 -7.71 -17.05
N ASN A 43 42.45 -6.87 -16.27
CA ASN A 43 43.55 -5.96 -16.60
C ASN A 43 43.37 -4.81 -17.59
N LEU A 44 43.60 -3.61 -17.13
CA LEU A 44 44.79 -2.81 -17.46
C LEU A 44 44.83 -1.52 -16.61
N ASP A 45 46.05 -1.25 -16.19
CA ASP A 45 46.60 -0.17 -15.38
C ASP A 45 46.20 1.26 -15.80
N ASP A 46 46.01 2.21 -14.88
CA ASP A 46 46.97 3.26 -14.51
C ASP A 46 46.33 4.37 -13.66
N ASN A 47 47.04 4.74 -12.61
CA ASN A 47 47.04 5.93 -11.79
C ASN A 47 46.12 7.11 -12.16
N THR A 48 45.27 7.56 -11.26
CA THR A 48 45.43 8.88 -10.63
C THR A 48 44.54 8.99 -9.34
N VAL A 49 45.19 9.32 -8.25
CA VAL A 49 44.63 9.70 -6.97
C VAL A 49 43.98 11.08 -7.10
N GLU A 50 42.68 11.21 -6.95
CA GLU A 50 42.05 12.44 -6.48
C GLU A 50 41.07 12.14 -5.37
N THR A 51 41.52 12.50 -4.17
CA THR A 51 40.78 12.58 -2.93
C THR A 51 39.66 13.61 -3.08
N HIS A 52 38.45 13.19 -3.37
CA HIS A 52 37.28 14.02 -3.10
C HIS A 52 36.76 13.66 -1.71
N GLN A 53 37.03 14.58 -0.79
CA GLN A 53 36.42 14.66 0.53
C GLN A 53 34.89 14.69 0.35
N PHE A 54 34.24 13.63 0.76
CA PHE A 54 32.80 13.65 1.02
C PHE A 54 32.55 14.55 2.22
N PHE A 55 32.02 15.72 1.96
CA PHE A 55 31.40 16.54 2.99
C PHE A 55 30.16 15.78 3.45
N ASP A 56 30.26 15.22 4.65
CA ASP A 56 29.13 14.88 5.49
C ASP A 56 28.37 16.17 5.81
N THR A 57 27.36 16.47 5.02
CA THR A 57 26.28 17.34 5.46
C THR A 57 25.10 16.45 5.84
N SER A 58 25.23 15.83 6.99
CA SER A 58 24.09 15.35 7.77
C SER A 58 23.30 16.58 8.22
N THR A 59 22.41 17.07 7.37
CA THR A 59 21.40 18.05 7.78
C THR A 59 20.06 17.32 7.76
N ASP A 60 19.76 16.77 8.88
CA ASP A 60 18.53 16.72 9.62
C ASP A 60 17.28 17.08 8.77
N ASN A 61 16.74 16.05 8.08
CA ASN A 61 15.43 16.09 7.43
C ASN A 61 14.42 15.20 8.16
N SER A 62 14.75 14.79 9.40
CA SER A 62 13.89 13.91 10.19
C SER A 62 12.71 14.66 10.84
N GLU A 63 12.85 15.96 11.10
CA GLU A 63 11.79 16.75 11.74
C GLU A 63 10.58 17.02 10.84
N LYS A 64 10.79 17.22 9.53
CA LYS A 64 9.66 17.50 8.59
C LYS A 64 8.82 16.26 8.28
N SER A 65 9.43 15.07 8.31
CA SER A 65 8.69 13.82 8.14
C SER A 65 7.87 13.46 9.37
N GLN A 66 8.34 13.82 10.57
CA GLN A 66 7.62 13.63 11.83
C GLN A 66 6.40 14.55 11.94
N THR A 67 6.48 15.77 11.42
CA THR A 67 5.36 16.74 11.45
C THR A 67 4.19 16.26 10.60
N LEU A 68 4.43 15.71 9.40
CA LEU A 68 3.37 15.15 8.55
C LEU A 68 2.72 13.89 9.15
N LEU A 69 3.45 13.13 9.96
CA LEU A 69 2.94 11.92 10.63
C LEU A 69 1.94 12.26 11.77
N SER A 70 2.01 13.45 12.34
CA SER A 70 1.13 13.88 13.44
C SER A 70 -0.14 14.58 12.97
N ASP A 71 -0.17 15.04 11.72
CA ASP A 71 -1.15 16.02 11.25
C ASP A 71 -2.11 15.50 10.17
N LEU A 72 -2.09 14.18 9.89
CA LEU A 72 -3.03 13.56 8.96
C LEU A 72 -4.27 13.06 9.69
N ALA A 73 -5.44 13.47 9.21
CA ALA A 73 -6.72 13.00 9.71
C ALA A 73 -7.70 12.68 8.59
N LEU A 74 -8.62 11.78 8.86
CA LEU A 74 -9.72 11.38 7.99
C LEU A 74 -11.03 11.90 8.56
N TYR A 75 -11.69 12.79 7.87
CA TYR A 75 -13.02 13.26 8.24
C TYR A 75 -14.09 12.47 7.48
N LEU A 76 -14.86 11.66 8.19
CA LEU A 76 -15.96 10.88 7.63
C LEU A 76 -17.19 11.77 7.47
N LEU A 77 -17.60 12.00 6.23
CA LEU A 77 -18.63 12.99 5.88
C LEU A 77 -20.03 12.60 6.44
N GLU A 78 -20.41 11.34 6.35
CA GLU A 78 -21.70 10.84 6.82
C GLU A 78 -21.78 10.79 8.35
N ALA A 79 -20.72 10.32 9.00
CA ALA A 79 -20.65 10.18 10.46
C ALA A 79 -20.30 11.48 11.18
N LYS A 80 -19.79 12.49 10.44
CA LYS A 80 -19.26 13.76 10.98
C LYS A 80 -18.19 13.54 12.06
N GLN A 81 -17.37 12.52 11.88
CA GLN A 81 -16.30 12.15 12.80
C GLN A 81 -14.92 12.29 12.15
N THR A 82 -13.93 12.64 12.95
CA THR A 82 -12.54 12.75 12.54
C THR A 82 -11.72 11.64 13.19
N LEU A 83 -11.02 10.86 12.36
CA LEU A 83 -10.06 9.86 12.80
C LEU A 83 -8.64 10.41 12.58
N GLN A 84 -7.87 10.56 13.66
CA GLN A 84 -6.48 10.99 13.59
C GLN A 84 -5.60 9.81 13.19
N LEU A 85 -4.71 10.03 12.21
CA LEU A 85 -3.71 9.06 11.82
C LEU A 85 -2.34 9.55 12.29
N GLY A 86 -1.66 8.73 13.09
CA GLY A 86 -0.37 9.11 13.63
C GLY A 86 0.53 7.92 13.93
N GLY A 87 1.83 8.19 14.05
CA GLY A 87 2.82 7.21 14.49
C GLY A 87 3.27 6.19 13.44
N ARG A 88 2.73 6.22 12.21
CA ARG A 88 3.11 5.32 11.12
C ARG A 88 3.16 6.05 9.78
N THR A 89 3.89 5.47 8.83
CA THR A 89 3.99 5.97 7.46
C THR A 89 3.01 5.31 6.49
N GLU A 90 2.34 4.24 6.91
CA GLU A 90 1.37 3.52 6.10
C GLU A 90 0.19 3.07 6.96
N PHE A 91 -1.02 3.20 6.42
CA PHE A 91 -2.28 2.85 7.07
C PHE A 91 -3.18 2.10 6.09
N ALA A 92 -3.49 0.84 6.40
CA ALA A 92 -4.51 0.09 5.67
C ALA A 92 -5.91 0.47 6.18
N LEU A 93 -6.75 0.93 5.27
CA LEU A 93 -8.16 1.29 5.52
C LEU A 93 -9.06 0.12 5.12
N GLY A 94 -10.03 -0.20 5.95
CA GLY A 94 -10.96 -1.27 5.64
C GLY A 94 -11.97 -1.51 6.73
N ARG A 95 -12.58 -2.67 6.73
CA ARG A 95 -13.53 -3.12 7.77
C ARG A 95 -13.08 -4.43 8.39
N VAL A 96 -13.37 -4.60 9.65
CA VAL A 96 -13.17 -5.88 10.34
C VAL A 96 -14.30 -6.85 9.97
N ALA A 97 -13.97 -8.12 9.80
CA ALA A 97 -14.90 -9.21 9.61
C ALA A 97 -14.45 -10.42 10.42
N GLU A 98 -15.42 -11.22 10.89
CA GLU A 98 -15.14 -12.43 11.66
C GLU A 98 -14.26 -13.40 10.86
N GLY A 99 -13.27 -14.00 11.52
CA GLY A 99 -12.32 -14.94 10.90
C GLY A 99 -11.29 -14.32 9.95
N GLN A 100 -11.16 -12.99 9.93
CA GLN A 100 -10.20 -12.31 9.09
C GLN A 100 -8.77 -12.40 9.67
N PRO A 101 -7.78 -12.94 8.91
CA PRO A 101 -6.42 -13.13 9.41
C PRO A 101 -5.61 -11.84 9.48
N ILE A 102 -5.92 -10.86 8.63
CA ILE A 102 -5.23 -9.55 8.58
C ILE A 102 -6.27 -8.45 8.79
N LEU A 103 -6.07 -7.65 9.83
CA LEU A 103 -6.95 -6.53 10.17
C LEU A 103 -6.46 -5.23 9.51
N PRO A 104 -7.37 -4.32 9.14
CA PRO A 104 -6.99 -2.97 8.73
C PRO A 104 -6.45 -2.18 9.93
N ASP A 105 -5.52 -1.23 9.67
CA ASP A 105 -5.02 -0.31 10.70
C ASP A 105 -6.11 0.70 11.12
N VAL A 106 -6.96 1.06 10.17
CA VAL A 106 -8.13 1.93 10.38
C VAL A 106 -9.38 1.14 10.12
N ASP A 107 -10.06 0.75 11.20
CA ASP A 107 -11.33 0.02 11.12
C ASP A 107 -12.48 1.00 10.88
N LEU A 108 -13.12 0.85 9.74
CA LEU A 108 -14.27 1.65 9.33
C LEU A 108 -15.61 0.95 9.62
N SER A 109 -15.60 -0.23 10.25
CA SER A 109 -16.82 -0.99 10.59
C SER A 109 -17.85 -0.19 11.39
N PRO A 110 -17.46 0.69 12.37
CA PRO A 110 -18.41 1.52 13.10
C PRO A 110 -19.19 2.53 12.26
N PHE A 111 -18.77 2.75 11.00
CA PHE A 111 -19.35 3.74 10.08
C PHE A 111 -20.12 3.09 8.92
N ASP A 112 -20.80 2.00 9.20
CA ASP A 112 -21.58 1.26 8.19
C ASP A 112 -20.75 0.80 6.97
N ALA A 113 -19.46 0.56 7.15
CA ALA A 113 -18.52 0.25 6.08
C ALA A 113 -18.98 -0.93 5.21
N TYR A 114 -19.63 -1.93 5.78
CA TYR A 114 -20.16 -3.06 5.04
C TYR A 114 -21.27 -2.64 4.07
N ALA A 115 -22.26 -1.90 4.54
CA ALA A 115 -23.38 -1.40 3.73
C ALA A 115 -22.91 -0.37 2.69
N GLN A 116 -21.85 0.38 3.00
CA GLN A 116 -21.22 1.31 2.08
C GLN A 116 -20.29 0.63 1.05
N GLY A 117 -20.13 -0.69 1.14
CA GLY A 117 -19.35 -1.47 0.19
C GLY A 117 -17.83 -1.36 0.38
N VAL A 118 -17.37 -1.10 1.59
CA VAL A 118 -15.95 -1.11 1.95
C VAL A 118 -15.46 -2.55 2.09
N SER A 119 -14.35 -2.89 1.43
CA SER A 119 -13.70 -4.19 1.55
C SER A 119 -12.97 -4.34 2.88
N ARG A 120 -12.64 -5.58 3.27
CA ARG A 120 -11.89 -5.89 4.50
C ARG A 120 -10.53 -5.19 4.56
N LEU A 121 -9.79 -5.24 3.45
CA LEU A 121 -8.68 -4.36 3.12
C LEU A 121 -9.08 -3.64 1.85
N HIS A 122 -9.30 -2.32 1.89
CA HIS A 122 -9.86 -1.57 0.78
C HIS A 122 -8.82 -0.71 0.09
N ALA A 123 -8.15 0.13 0.84
CA ALA A 123 -7.13 1.04 0.35
C ALA A 123 -6.01 1.20 1.39
N ALA A 124 -4.85 1.65 0.97
CA ALA A 124 -3.76 2.07 1.84
C ALA A 124 -3.43 3.54 1.63
N ILE A 125 -3.24 4.28 2.71
CA ILE A 125 -2.67 5.62 2.68
C ILE A 125 -1.21 5.51 3.09
N LYS A 126 -0.31 6.11 2.30
CA LYS A 126 1.13 6.13 2.56
C LYS A 126 1.62 7.58 2.66
N ILE A 127 2.45 7.83 3.66
CA ILE A 127 3.07 9.11 3.89
C ILE A 127 4.55 9.00 3.48
N ASN A 128 4.89 9.63 2.38
CA ASN A 128 6.26 9.73 1.87
C ASN A 128 6.79 11.13 2.14
N LYS A 129 8.05 11.25 2.49
CA LYS A 129 8.78 12.49 2.87
C LYS A 129 8.06 13.86 2.71
N ASN A 130 7.35 14.12 1.61
CA ASN A 130 6.67 15.39 1.32
C ASN A 130 5.31 15.23 0.65
N ARG A 131 4.76 14.01 0.58
CA ARG A 131 3.46 13.77 -0.06
C ARG A 131 2.72 12.62 0.62
N VAL A 132 1.42 12.71 0.61
CA VAL A 132 0.52 11.64 0.99
C VAL A 132 -0.04 11.03 -0.29
N VAL A 133 -0.06 9.70 -0.36
CA VAL A 133 -0.64 8.98 -1.50
C VAL A 133 -1.65 7.97 -1.01
N ILE A 134 -2.61 7.65 -1.86
CA ILE A 134 -3.58 6.57 -1.64
C ILE A 134 -3.43 5.52 -2.73
N MET A 135 -3.58 4.26 -2.36
CA MET A 135 -3.56 3.11 -3.27
C MET A 135 -4.74 2.20 -2.97
N ASP A 136 -5.51 1.83 -3.99
CA ASP A 136 -6.54 0.79 -3.87
C ASP A 136 -5.89 -0.59 -3.77
N LEU A 137 -6.31 -1.40 -2.81
CA LEU A 137 -5.76 -2.74 -2.55
C LEU A 137 -6.49 -3.86 -3.30
N GLY A 138 -7.09 -3.57 -4.45
CA GLY A 138 -7.94 -4.51 -5.19
C GLY A 138 -9.33 -4.62 -4.59
N SER A 139 -9.90 -3.51 -4.16
CA SER A 139 -11.22 -3.47 -3.53
C SER A 139 -12.35 -3.86 -4.50
N SER A 140 -13.43 -4.47 -3.97
CA SER A 140 -14.55 -4.94 -4.79
C SER A 140 -15.30 -3.78 -5.50
N ASN A 141 -15.49 -2.64 -4.82
CA ASN A 141 -16.23 -1.50 -5.35
C ASN A 141 -15.33 -0.38 -5.89
N GLY A 142 -14.04 -0.47 -5.61
CA GLY A 142 -13.03 0.49 -6.04
C GLY A 142 -12.99 1.74 -5.16
N THR A 143 -11.85 2.41 -5.24
CA THR A 143 -11.57 3.69 -4.59
C THR A 143 -11.71 4.83 -5.59
N ARG A 144 -12.22 5.97 -5.15
CA ARG A 144 -12.29 7.20 -5.93
C ARG A 144 -11.59 8.33 -5.20
N VAL A 145 -10.93 9.19 -5.96
CA VAL A 145 -10.34 10.45 -5.47
C VAL A 145 -11.02 11.60 -6.25
N ASN A 146 -11.66 12.50 -5.53
CA ASN A 146 -12.43 13.62 -6.12
C ASN A 146 -13.42 13.17 -7.21
N GLY A 147 -14.08 12.02 -6.99
CA GLY A 147 -15.04 11.42 -7.92
C GLY A 147 -14.43 10.53 -9.01
N GLN A 148 -13.13 10.65 -9.29
CA GLN A 148 -12.44 9.82 -10.28
C GLN A 148 -12.02 8.48 -9.69
N LYS A 149 -12.39 7.38 -10.31
CA LYS A 149 -11.96 6.03 -9.91
C LYS A 149 -10.48 5.84 -10.21
N ILE A 150 -9.72 5.38 -9.23
CA ILE A 150 -8.30 5.09 -9.37
C ILE A 150 -8.07 3.62 -9.78
N VAL A 151 -6.90 3.37 -10.37
CA VAL A 151 -6.48 2.02 -10.75
C VAL A 151 -5.94 1.30 -9.52
N PRO A 152 -6.33 0.03 -9.26
CA PRO A 152 -5.78 -0.75 -8.15
C PRO A 152 -4.25 -0.89 -8.23
N HIS A 153 -3.61 -0.92 -7.06
CA HIS A 153 -2.17 -1.11 -6.87
C HIS A 153 -1.28 -0.02 -7.48
N VAL A 154 -1.85 1.17 -7.74
CA VAL A 154 -1.12 2.36 -8.19
C VAL A 154 -1.24 3.46 -7.13
N ASP A 155 -0.13 4.12 -6.80
CA ASP A 155 -0.10 5.23 -5.86
C ASP A 155 -0.63 6.51 -6.52
N TYR A 156 -1.68 7.11 -5.94
CA TYR A 156 -2.26 8.39 -6.35
C TYR A 156 -2.00 9.46 -5.30
N PRO A 157 -1.44 10.62 -5.66
CA PRO A 157 -1.23 11.71 -4.72
C PRO A 157 -2.57 12.26 -4.24
N ILE A 158 -2.65 12.54 -2.94
CA ILE A 158 -3.80 13.21 -2.31
C ILE A 158 -3.32 14.40 -1.50
N ASN A 159 -4.15 15.44 -1.47
CA ASN A 159 -3.86 16.71 -0.82
C ASN A 159 -4.87 17.02 0.28
N HIS A 160 -4.59 18.07 1.03
CA HIS A 160 -5.55 18.60 2.00
C HIS A 160 -6.88 18.96 1.31
N ASN A 161 -7.98 18.59 1.94
CA ASN A 161 -9.36 18.71 1.46
C ASN A 161 -9.77 17.80 0.29
N ASP A 162 -8.90 16.94 -0.23
CA ASP A 162 -9.32 15.94 -1.22
C ASP A 162 -10.37 15.01 -0.61
N GLN A 163 -11.36 14.67 -1.42
CA GLN A 163 -12.40 13.71 -1.06
C GLN A 163 -12.06 12.34 -1.63
N ILE A 164 -11.94 11.35 -0.77
CA ILE A 164 -11.82 9.95 -1.17
C ILE A 164 -13.14 9.22 -0.92
N ALA A 165 -13.46 8.24 -1.76
CA ALA A 165 -14.61 7.37 -1.56
C ALA A 165 -14.17 5.91 -1.64
N LEU A 166 -14.41 5.16 -0.56
CA LEU A 166 -14.20 3.73 -0.46
C LEU A 166 -15.54 3.02 -0.68
N GLY A 167 -15.77 2.55 -1.90
CA GLY A 167 -17.12 2.19 -2.34
C GLY A 167 -18.03 3.42 -2.34
N LYS A 168 -18.98 3.50 -1.37
CA LYS A 168 -19.87 4.64 -1.16
C LYS A 168 -19.48 5.51 0.04
N LEU A 169 -18.62 5.01 0.94
CA LEU A 169 -18.17 5.74 2.12
C LEU A 169 -17.27 6.91 1.74
N ARG A 170 -17.68 8.13 2.05
CA ARG A 170 -16.95 9.36 1.69
C ARG A 170 -16.14 9.90 2.86
N ILE A 171 -14.88 10.18 2.59
CA ILE A 171 -13.90 10.64 3.58
C ILE A 171 -13.18 11.85 3.00
N GLN A 172 -13.05 12.91 3.78
CA GLN A 172 -12.24 14.07 3.43
C GLN A 172 -10.87 13.97 4.10
N ILE A 173 -9.82 14.26 3.35
CA ILE A 173 -8.44 14.24 3.83
C ILE A 173 -8.11 15.59 4.49
N ILE A 174 -7.64 15.54 5.73
CA ILE A 174 -7.20 16.70 6.48
C ILE A 174 -5.71 16.54 6.76
N ILE A 175 -4.90 17.40 6.17
CA ILE A 175 -3.45 17.51 6.40
C ILE A 175 -3.22 18.91 7.00
N LYS A 176 -2.69 18.95 8.22
CA LYS A 176 -2.39 20.22 8.91
C LYS A 176 -0.95 20.65 8.68
#